data_4f4b726b078bb6162ff2bdffb4d1dc73
#
_entry.id   4f4b726b078bb6162ff2bdffb4d1dc73
#
_cell.length_a   1.000
_cell.length_b   1.000
_cell.length_c   1.000
_cell.angle_alpha   90.00
_cell.angle_beta   90.00
_cell.angle_gamma   90.00
#
_symmetry.space_group_name_H-M   'P 1'
#
loop_
_entity.id
_entity.type
_entity.pdbx_description
1 polymer ?
#
loop_
_entity_poly.entity_id
_entity_poly.type
_entity_poly.pdbx_seq_one_letter_code
_entity_poly.pdbx_strand_id
1 'polypeptide(L)'
;KKSYSKKGDDVVEMNYRAIDAGKAGLVEVAVDPAWADLTYDANKANTGDAYFDNHVSVINALDGYDLPVSNFLKYGLPDGSLQSNVAFKEKRTIAVNVPKWNSENCIQCGFCAFVCPHATIRPVLLTDEEIKNAPKEFDTIPAMGKGVENLKFRIQVSPANCVGCGLCAEECPGKGGKKALEMVDVNEELENEVLADYMFKDLEPKTTYYPTNTVKGSQFLKPYFEVSGACPGCGEAPYYKLVSQLFGRDMLVANATGCSMIYCSSAPSTPFVKDNNGEGVAWANSLFEDNAEYGYGMAIAQNYKESKILSIMEANLDSDCGESFKKYIAAGNNRDAQRACVDEVVAAVKASSNPAVKELLEFERDLVSKSVWIVGGDGWAYDIGYGGLDHVLANNVNVNVLVLDTEVYSNTGGQSSKSSQAASIAKFAAGGKA
;
A
#
# COMPACT_ATOMS: atom_id res chain seq x y z
N LYS A 1 22.12 -28.90 -27.79
CA LYS A 1 21.69 -29.86 -28.78
C LYS A 1 20.56 -30.77 -28.26
N LYS A 2 20.73 -31.43 -27.09
CA LYS A 2 19.78 -32.41 -26.54
C LYS A 2 18.33 -31.85 -26.45
N SER A 3 18.18 -30.59 -26.02
CA SER A 3 16.86 -29.97 -25.77
C SER A 3 16.24 -29.34 -27.03
N TYR A 4 17.05 -28.94 -28.01
CA TYR A 4 16.60 -28.15 -29.15
C TYR A 4 16.79 -28.78 -30.52
N SER A 5 17.39 -30.01 -30.62
CA SER A 5 17.64 -30.67 -31.91
C SER A 5 16.37 -30.89 -32.73
N LYS A 6 15.23 -31.06 -32.11
CA LYS A 6 13.93 -31.22 -32.80
C LYS A 6 13.37 -29.91 -33.39
N LYS A 7 13.97 -28.75 -33.02
CA LYS A 7 13.55 -27.40 -33.49
C LYS A 7 14.36 -26.90 -34.69
N GLY A 8 15.27 -27.71 -35.20
CA GLY A 8 16.16 -27.37 -36.32
C GLY A 8 17.57 -26.98 -35.87
N ASP A 9 18.51 -27.19 -36.79
CA ASP A 9 19.93 -26.90 -36.54
C ASP A 9 20.20 -25.41 -36.31
N ASP A 10 19.43 -24.54 -36.94
CA ASP A 10 19.53 -23.08 -36.77
C ASP A 10 19.31 -22.64 -35.32
N VAL A 11 18.33 -23.27 -34.65
CA VAL A 11 18.04 -23.00 -33.24
C VAL A 11 19.15 -23.53 -32.33
N VAL A 12 19.71 -24.69 -32.68
CA VAL A 12 20.86 -25.25 -31.95
C VAL A 12 22.07 -24.34 -32.09
N GLU A 13 22.37 -23.86 -33.30
CA GLU A 13 23.46 -22.98 -33.58
C GLU A 13 23.33 -21.62 -32.91
N MET A 14 22.12 -21.06 -32.90
CA MET A 14 21.81 -19.84 -32.17
C MET A 14 22.11 -19.97 -30.66
N ASN A 15 21.77 -21.11 -30.06
CA ASN A 15 22.07 -21.37 -28.63
C ASN A 15 23.60 -21.51 -28.39
N TYR A 16 24.31 -22.14 -29.29
CA TYR A 16 25.78 -22.21 -29.19
C TYR A 16 26.42 -20.83 -29.30
N ARG A 17 26.02 -20.02 -30.27
CA ARG A 17 26.48 -18.63 -30.41
C ARG A 17 26.19 -17.79 -29.16
N ALA A 18 25.03 -17.96 -28.51
CA ALA A 18 24.72 -17.27 -27.29
C ALA A 18 25.63 -17.68 -26.10
N ILE A 19 25.97 -18.99 -26.00
CA ILE A 19 26.91 -19.48 -25.00
C ILE A 19 28.32 -18.92 -25.24
N ASP A 20 28.78 -18.95 -26.52
CA ASP A 20 30.09 -18.47 -26.88
C ASP A 20 30.21 -16.94 -26.71
N ALA A 21 29.14 -16.19 -27.05
CA ALA A 21 29.04 -14.76 -26.80
C ALA A 21 29.10 -14.40 -25.31
N GLY A 22 28.43 -15.17 -24.47
CA GLY A 22 28.52 -14.99 -23.02
C GLY A 22 29.92 -15.20 -22.46
N LYS A 23 30.64 -16.20 -23.01
CA LYS A 23 32.04 -16.46 -22.65
C LYS A 23 32.98 -15.38 -23.18
N ALA A 24 32.79 -14.95 -24.43
CA ALA A 24 33.61 -13.92 -25.07
C ALA A 24 33.36 -12.50 -24.50
N GLY A 25 32.18 -12.30 -23.91
CA GLY A 25 31.76 -11.03 -23.26
C GLY A 25 32.31 -10.81 -21.87
N LEU A 26 33.06 -11.76 -21.29
CA LEU A 26 33.74 -11.56 -20.02
C LEU A 26 34.81 -10.50 -20.15
N VAL A 27 34.75 -9.48 -19.30
CA VAL A 27 35.74 -8.42 -19.19
C VAL A 27 36.39 -8.46 -17.81
N GLU A 28 37.71 -8.26 -17.77
CA GLU A 28 38.42 -8.09 -16.51
C GLU A 28 38.10 -6.69 -15.97
N VAL A 29 37.60 -6.62 -14.74
CA VAL A 29 37.33 -5.37 -14.01
C VAL A 29 38.50 -5.13 -13.07
N ALA A 30 39.23 -4.03 -13.28
CA ALA A 30 40.24 -3.58 -12.32
C ALA A 30 39.57 -3.13 -11.01
N VAL A 31 39.84 -3.85 -9.93
CA VAL A 31 39.38 -3.48 -8.60
C VAL A 31 40.40 -2.50 -8.02
N ASP A 32 39.96 -1.31 -7.60
CA ASP A 32 40.83 -0.35 -6.92
C ASP A 32 41.33 -0.95 -5.58
N PRO A 33 42.65 -1.08 -5.39
CA PRO A 33 43.20 -1.60 -4.15
C PRO A 33 42.75 -0.84 -2.88
N ALA A 34 42.41 0.43 -3.02
CA ALA A 34 41.87 1.25 -1.92
C ALA A 34 40.53 0.72 -1.37
N TRP A 35 39.81 -0.10 -2.13
CA TRP A 35 38.56 -0.71 -1.64
C TRP A 35 38.79 -1.72 -0.50
N ALA A 36 40.00 -2.29 -0.39
CA ALA A 36 40.34 -3.20 0.69
C ALA A 36 40.43 -2.49 2.05
N ASP A 37 40.67 -1.18 2.04
CA ASP A 37 40.81 -0.36 3.24
C ASP A 37 39.49 0.36 3.61
N LEU A 38 38.43 0.18 2.82
CA LEU A 38 37.13 0.74 3.14
C LEU A 38 36.53 0.00 4.34
N THR A 39 36.28 0.76 5.40
CA THR A 39 35.49 0.29 6.55
C THR A 39 34.02 0.58 6.27
N TYR A 40 33.19 -0.43 6.34
CA TYR A 40 31.74 -0.26 6.38
C TYR A 40 31.37 0.30 7.75
N ASP A 41 31.12 1.62 7.80
CA ASP A 41 30.47 2.23 8.94
C ASP A 41 28.96 2.01 8.78
N ALA A 42 28.44 0.97 9.41
CA ALA A 42 27.01 0.78 9.51
C ALA A 42 26.44 1.95 10.32
N ASN A 43 26.12 3.05 9.65
CA ASN A 43 25.36 4.13 10.24
C ASN A 43 24.08 3.53 10.82
N LYS A 44 24.05 3.33 12.14
CA LYS A 44 22.85 2.87 12.82
C LYS A 44 21.76 3.90 12.56
N ALA A 45 20.64 3.47 12.00
CA ALA A 45 19.51 4.33 11.81
C ALA A 45 19.13 5.00 13.15
N ASN A 46 18.81 6.26 13.08
CA ASN A 46 18.36 7.05 14.23
C ASN A 46 17.14 7.86 13.82
N THR A 47 16.06 7.16 13.54
CA THR A 47 14.78 7.77 13.13
C THR A 47 13.92 8.15 14.32
N GLY A 48 14.30 7.76 15.54
CA GLY A 48 13.51 7.87 16.76
C GLY A 48 12.46 6.77 16.92
N ASP A 49 12.36 5.85 15.96
CA ASP A 49 11.50 4.68 16.04
C ASP A 49 12.33 3.44 16.41
N ALA A 50 12.14 2.96 17.63
CA ALA A 50 12.94 1.85 18.15
C ALA A 50 12.76 0.54 17.36
N TYR A 51 11.59 0.30 16.76
CA TYR A 51 11.38 -0.86 15.90
C TYR A 51 12.17 -0.73 14.60
N PHE A 52 12.06 0.43 13.93
CA PHE A 52 12.83 0.67 12.73
C PHE A 52 14.33 0.60 13.01
N ASP A 53 14.81 1.34 14.01
CA ASP A 53 16.24 1.51 14.27
C ASP A 53 16.93 0.24 14.75
N ASN A 54 16.23 -0.65 15.48
CA ASN A 54 16.85 -1.85 16.10
C ASN A 54 16.36 -3.17 15.52
N HIS A 55 15.47 -3.16 14.54
CA HIS A 55 14.98 -4.37 13.87
C HIS A 55 15.03 -4.21 12.34
N VAL A 56 14.24 -3.29 11.79
CA VAL A 56 14.12 -3.13 10.34
C VAL A 56 15.45 -2.74 9.70
N SER A 57 16.14 -1.72 10.24
CA SER A 57 17.40 -1.24 9.69
C SER A 57 18.51 -2.30 9.77
N VAL A 58 18.51 -3.12 10.82
CA VAL A 58 19.48 -4.22 10.99
C VAL A 58 19.28 -5.29 9.92
N ILE A 59 18.02 -5.65 9.63
CA ILE A 59 17.70 -6.63 8.58
C ILE A 59 18.04 -6.04 7.20
N ASN A 60 17.72 -4.76 6.95
CA ASN A 60 18.05 -4.09 5.70
C ASN A 60 19.58 -3.95 5.48
N ALA A 61 20.36 -3.87 6.55
CA ALA A 61 21.82 -3.92 6.50
C ALA A 61 22.39 -5.33 6.29
N LEU A 62 21.53 -6.36 6.15
CA LEU A 62 21.88 -7.77 6.03
C LEU A 62 22.48 -8.40 7.31
N ASP A 63 22.35 -7.73 8.46
CA ASP A 63 22.82 -8.19 9.77
C ASP A 63 21.71 -8.91 10.58
N GLY A 64 20.58 -9.23 9.93
CA GLY A 64 19.42 -9.84 10.59
C GLY A 64 19.69 -11.19 11.26
N TYR A 65 20.70 -11.93 10.83
CA TYR A 65 21.11 -13.19 11.46
C TYR A 65 21.67 -13.02 12.89
N ASP A 66 22.16 -11.82 13.22
CA ASP A 66 22.70 -11.49 14.53
C ASP A 66 21.61 -11.05 15.53
N LEU A 67 20.36 -10.88 15.06
CA LEU A 67 19.26 -10.50 15.92
C LEU A 67 18.84 -11.68 16.82
N PRO A 68 18.85 -11.50 18.15
CA PRO A 68 18.42 -12.55 19.07
C PRO A 68 16.88 -12.71 19.01
N VAL A 69 16.39 -13.91 19.35
CA VAL A 69 14.93 -14.20 19.43
C VAL A 69 14.20 -13.19 20.33
N SER A 70 14.85 -12.71 21.40
CA SER A 70 14.29 -11.68 22.27
C SER A 70 13.97 -10.36 21.57
N ASN A 71 14.64 -10.05 20.45
CA ASN A 71 14.33 -8.88 19.64
C ASN A 71 12.94 -9.03 18.97
N PHE A 72 12.63 -10.21 18.41
CA PHE A 72 11.32 -10.51 17.82
C PHE A 72 10.22 -10.49 18.89
N LEU A 73 10.46 -11.05 20.07
CA LEU A 73 9.52 -11.01 21.19
C LEU A 73 9.23 -9.58 21.64
N LYS A 74 10.27 -8.75 21.75
CA LYS A 74 10.15 -7.34 22.15
C LYS A 74 9.21 -6.54 21.24
N TYR A 75 9.20 -6.82 19.94
CA TYR A 75 8.40 -6.11 18.96
C TYR A 75 7.08 -6.80 18.59
N GLY A 76 6.74 -7.91 19.26
CA GLY A 76 5.46 -8.61 19.09
C GLY A 76 5.33 -9.35 17.76
N LEU A 77 6.43 -9.87 17.21
CA LEU A 77 6.48 -10.52 15.89
C LEU A 77 6.32 -12.06 15.88
N PRO A 78 6.18 -12.79 17.03
CA PRO A 78 6.14 -14.25 17.01
C PRO A 78 4.91 -14.84 16.32
N ASP A 79 3.85 -14.05 16.15
CA ASP A 79 2.61 -14.43 15.44
C ASP A 79 2.71 -14.18 13.92
N GLY A 80 3.86 -13.71 13.41
CA GLY A 80 4.07 -13.36 12.02
C GLY A 80 3.55 -11.99 11.62
N SER A 81 3.06 -11.17 12.58
CA SER A 81 2.66 -9.80 12.29
C SER A 81 3.87 -8.89 12.08
N LEU A 82 3.68 -7.83 11.27
CA LEU A 82 4.65 -6.75 11.06
C LEU A 82 4.03 -5.42 11.49
N GLN A 83 4.88 -4.53 12.03
CA GLN A 83 4.43 -3.21 12.44
C GLN A 83 4.19 -2.30 11.22
N SER A 84 3.09 -1.55 11.24
CA SER A 84 2.75 -0.54 10.23
C SER A 84 3.57 0.75 10.40
N ASN A 85 3.47 1.70 9.46
CA ASN A 85 4.11 3.03 9.49
C ASN A 85 5.64 3.01 9.37
N VAL A 86 6.22 2.00 8.74
CA VAL A 86 7.67 1.77 8.69
C VAL A 86 8.28 2.09 7.35
N ALA A 87 7.64 1.71 6.24
CA ALA A 87 8.22 1.80 4.90
C ALA A 87 8.66 3.23 4.52
N PHE A 88 7.92 4.25 4.95
CA PHE A 88 8.28 5.64 4.68
C PHE A 88 9.62 6.05 5.33
N LYS A 89 10.03 5.41 6.42
CA LYS A 89 11.27 5.70 7.15
C LYS A 89 12.51 5.12 6.49
N GLU A 90 12.34 4.20 5.55
CA GLU A 90 13.46 3.55 4.86
C GLU A 90 14.29 4.53 4.02
N LYS A 91 13.66 5.56 3.45
CA LYS A 91 14.35 6.59 2.65
C LYS A 91 15.34 5.95 1.67
N ARG A 92 14.85 5.03 0.83
CA ARG A 92 15.69 4.15 -0.03
C ARG A 92 16.57 4.91 -1.02
N THR A 93 16.16 6.10 -1.45
CA THR A 93 16.88 7.02 -2.34
C THR A 93 17.41 6.33 -3.61
N ILE A 94 16.53 5.54 -4.27
CA ILE A 94 16.90 4.74 -5.44
C ILE A 94 16.70 5.48 -6.77
N ALA A 95 15.99 6.59 -6.77
CA ALA A 95 15.72 7.38 -7.97
C ALA A 95 16.95 8.18 -8.39
N VAL A 96 17.26 8.19 -9.68
CA VAL A 96 18.25 9.12 -10.28
C VAL A 96 17.61 10.48 -10.47
N ASN A 97 16.37 10.51 -10.98
CA ASN A 97 15.61 11.74 -11.18
C ASN A 97 14.27 11.66 -10.41
N VAL A 98 13.85 12.80 -9.86
CA VAL A 98 12.60 12.96 -9.11
C VAL A 98 11.80 14.16 -9.64
N PRO A 99 10.47 14.19 -9.47
CA PRO A 99 9.68 15.32 -9.94
C PRO A 99 9.87 16.55 -9.06
N LYS A 100 10.23 17.67 -9.68
CA LYS A 100 10.24 19.01 -9.10
C LYS A 100 8.96 19.74 -9.47
N TRP A 101 8.32 20.37 -8.49
CA TRP A 101 7.04 21.06 -8.69
C TRP A 101 7.24 22.53 -9.06
N ASN A 102 6.62 22.93 -10.18
CA ASN A 102 6.48 24.32 -10.59
C ASN A 102 5.05 24.81 -10.27
N SER A 103 4.96 25.67 -9.29
CA SER A 103 3.70 26.19 -8.76
C SER A 103 2.90 27.00 -9.77
N GLU A 104 3.54 27.76 -10.67
CA GLU A 104 2.90 28.65 -11.66
C GLU A 104 2.09 27.87 -12.72
N ASN A 105 2.55 26.67 -13.06
CA ASN A 105 1.95 25.80 -14.06
C ASN A 105 0.94 24.81 -13.47
N CYS A 106 0.76 24.76 -12.14
CA CYS A 106 -0.12 23.80 -11.49
C CYS A 106 -1.59 24.21 -11.56
N ILE A 107 -2.45 23.32 -12.05
CA ILE A 107 -3.90 23.51 -12.09
C ILE A 107 -4.64 22.76 -10.97
N GLN A 108 -3.94 22.19 -10.03
CA GLN A 108 -4.48 21.46 -8.86
C GLN A 108 -5.42 20.31 -9.22
N CYS A 109 -5.16 19.58 -10.31
CA CYS A 109 -6.02 18.48 -10.77
C CYS A 109 -5.87 17.18 -9.98
N GLY A 110 -4.72 16.95 -9.33
CA GLY A 110 -4.44 15.74 -8.53
C GLY A 110 -3.98 14.51 -9.33
N PHE A 111 -3.87 14.57 -10.67
CA PHE A 111 -3.46 13.42 -11.48
C PHE A 111 -2.08 12.87 -11.10
N CYS A 112 -1.11 13.74 -10.80
CA CYS A 112 0.23 13.31 -10.38
C CYS A 112 0.22 12.42 -9.14
N ALA A 113 -0.61 12.75 -8.15
CA ALA A 113 -0.78 11.92 -6.96
C ALA A 113 -1.59 10.66 -7.27
N PHE A 114 -2.62 10.78 -8.12
CA PHE A 114 -3.50 9.67 -8.48
C PHE A 114 -2.73 8.52 -9.14
N VAL A 115 -1.85 8.81 -10.10
CA VAL A 115 -1.07 7.80 -10.83
C VAL A 115 0.16 7.30 -10.08
N CYS A 116 0.56 7.94 -8.97
CA CYS A 116 1.76 7.55 -8.24
C CYS A 116 1.59 6.18 -7.57
N PRO A 117 2.43 5.16 -7.92
CA PRO A 117 2.34 3.83 -7.34
C PRO A 117 2.72 3.77 -5.86
N HIS A 118 3.51 4.74 -5.38
CA HIS A 118 4.17 4.70 -4.06
C HIS A 118 3.67 5.76 -3.08
N ALA A 119 2.67 6.56 -3.47
CA ALA A 119 2.14 7.66 -2.64
C ALA A 119 3.22 8.66 -2.17
N THR A 120 4.28 8.85 -2.95
CA THR A 120 5.40 9.74 -2.64
C THR A 120 5.23 11.17 -3.15
N ILE A 121 4.16 11.43 -3.89
CA ILE A 121 3.72 12.76 -4.34
C ILE A 121 2.28 12.96 -3.90
N ARG A 122 1.99 14.04 -3.17
CA ARG A 122 0.67 14.30 -2.58
C ARG A 122 0.28 15.77 -2.69
N PRO A 123 -1.00 16.08 -2.95
CA PRO A 123 -1.53 17.40 -2.75
C PRO A 123 -1.74 17.66 -1.26
N VAL A 124 -1.37 18.85 -0.81
CA VAL A 124 -1.51 19.27 0.59
C VAL A 124 -2.23 20.61 0.65
N LEU A 125 -3.20 20.72 1.57
CA LEU A 125 -3.81 21.99 1.96
C LEU A 125 -3.21 22.47 3.27
N LEU A 126 -2.80 23.73 3.31
CA LEU A 126 -2.06 24.32 4.41
C LEU A 126 -2.74 25.59 4.90
N THR A 127 -2.77 25.77 6.21
CA THR A 127 -3.08 27.05 6.86
C THR A 127 -1.81 27.93 6.91
N ASP A 128 -1.98 29.22 7.12
CA ASP A 128 -0.83 30.13 7.29
C ASP A 128 0.01 29.77 8.54
N GLU A 129 -0.60 29.20 9.57
CA GLU A 129 0.10 28.71 10.77
C GLU A 129 0.96 27.49 10.45
N GLU A 130 0.43 26.52 9.71
CA GLU A 130 1.19 25.33 9.28
C GLU A 130 2.36 25.70 8.37
N ILE A 131 2.20 26.71 7.52
CA ILE A 131 3.30 27.25 6.69
C ILE A 131 4.37 27.87 7.56
N LYS A 132 3.98 28.68 8.55
CA LYS A 132 4.93 29.33 9.47
C LYS A 132 5.72 28.34 10.33
N ASN A 133 5.11 27.21 10.70
CA ASN A 133 5.70 26.19 11.55
C ASN A 133 6.52 25.14 10.76
N ALA A 134 6.57 25.26 9.44
CA ALA A 134 7.33 24.32 8.62
C ALA A 134 8.85 24.41 8.85
N PRO A 135 9.59 23.31 8.66
CA PRO A 135 11.04 23.26 8.95
C PRO A 135 11.90 24.12 8.01
N LYS A 136 11.38 24.50 6.84
CA LYS A 136 12.03 25.40 5.88
C LYS A 136 10.99 26.14 5.04
N GLU A 137 11.39 27.20 4.37
CA GLU A 137 10.57 27.92 3.39
C GLU A 137 10.29 27.08 2.15
N PHE A 138 9.12 27.27 1.55
CA PHE A 138 8.66 26.56 0.36
C PHE A 138 7.54 27.31 -0.37
N ASP A 139 7.36 27.03 -1.66
CA ASP A 139 6.31 27.63 -2.47
C ASP A 139 4.93 27.08 -2.18
N THR A 140 3.93 27.95 -2.22
CA THR A 140 2.50 27.61 -2.19
C THR A 140 1.71 28.49 -3.15
N ILE A 141 0.53 28.01 -3.55
CA ILE A 141 -0.43 28.80 -4.29
C ILE A 141 -1.78 28.83 -3.55
N PRO A 142 -2.67 29.80 -3.80
CA PRO A 142 -4.01 29.77 -3.26
C PRO A 142 -4.72 28.45 -3.63
N ALA A 143 -5.41 27.83 -2.67
CA ALA A 143 -6.19 26.65 -2.96
C ALA A 143 -7.41 26.99 -3.83
N MET A 144 -7.75 26.12 -4.79
CA MET A 144 -8.86 26.32 -5.74
C MET A 144 -10.05 25.45 -5.39
N GLY A 145 -11.19 26.06 -5.08
CA GLY A 145 -12.44 25.39 -4.76
C GLY A 145 -13.27 26.17 -3.76
N LYS A 146 -14.50 25.71 -3.51
CA LYS A 146 -15.38 26.31 -2.52
C LYS A 146 -15.01 25.85 -1.11
N GLY A 147 -14.91 26.79 -0.17
CA GLY A 147 -14.62 26.50 1.25
C GLY A 147 -13.13 26.36 1.57
N VAL A 148 -12.24 26.58 0.59
CA VAL A 148 -10.77 26.53 0.74
C VAL A 148 -10.09 27.89 0.55
N GLU A 149 -10.85 28.98 0.54
CA GLU A 149 -10.41 30.34 0.19
C GLU A 149 -9.28 30.85 1.13
N ASN A 150 -9.26 30.36 2.37
CA ASN A 150 -8.26 30.69 3.38
C ASN A 150 -7.10 29.68 3.45
N LEU A 151 -7.03 28.74 2.51
CA LEU A 151 -6.00 27.70 2.50
C LEU A 151 -5.04 27.92 1.33
N LYS A 152 -3.82 27.46 1.54
CA LYS A 152 -2.80 27.34 0.49
C LYS A 152 -2.71 25.90 0.02
N PHE A 153 -2.32 25.74 -1.23
CA PHE A 153 -2.12 24.44 -1.88
C PHE A 153 -0.66 24.24 -2.26
N ARG A 154 -0.19 23.02 -2.10
CA ARG A 154 1.10 22.56 -2.59
C ARG A 154 1.01 21.13 -3.10
N ILE A 155 1.81 20.79 -4.09
CA ILE A 155 2.22 19.41 -4.39
C ILE A 155 3.53 19.17 -3.69
N GLN A 156 3.55 18.26 -2.72
CA GLN A 156 4.76 17.85 -2.04
C GLN A 156 5.22 16.49 -2.54
N VAL A 157 6.51 16.36 -2.76
CA VAL A 157 7.20 15.11 -3.12
C VAL A 157 8.06 14.67 -1.95
N SER A 158 8.15 13.36 -1.73
CA SER A 158 9.20 12.74 -0.90
C SER A 158 10.28 12.20 -1.84
N PRO A 159 11.36 12.96 -2.08
CA PRO A 159 12.39 12.57 -3.05
C PRO A 159 13.15 11.31 -2.62
N ALA A 160 13.38 11.10 -1.33
CA ALA A 160 14.07 9.92 -0.82
C ALA A 160 13.26 8.63 -0.95
N ASN A 161 11.92 8.70 -1.03
CA ASN A 161 11.04 7.56 -1.21
C ASN A 161 10.52 7.42 -2.66
N CYS A 162 10.78 8.40 -3.51
CA CYS A 162 10.43 8.35 -4.93
C CYS A 162 11.27 7.29 -5.66
N VAL A 163 10.65 6.57 -6.59
CA VAL A 163 11.34 5.56 -7.41
C VAL A 163 11.70 6.07 -8.82
N GLY A 164 11.45 7.34 -9.12
CA GLY A 164 11.87 7.98 -10.37
C GLY A 164 11.15 7.53 -11.63
N CYS A 165 9.97 6.94 -11.56
CA CYS A 165 9.27 6.35 -12.71
C CYS A 165 8.75 7.37 -13.74
N GLY A 166 8.63 8.65 -13.41
CA GLY A 166 8.22 9.73 -14.32
C GLY A 166 6.72 9.84 -14.61
N LEU A 167 5.87 8.87 -14.21
CA LEU A 167 4.43 8.88 -14.52
C LEU A 167 3.73 10.18 -14.14
N CYS A 168 4.04 10.74 -12.97
CA CYS A 168 3.43 11.98 -12.49
C CYS A 168 3.75 13.19 -13.39
N ALA A 169 4.97 13.24 -13.95
CA ALA A 169 5.36 14.26 -14.91
C ALA A 169 4.74 14.02 -16.29
N GLU A 170 4.62 12.75 -16.71
CA GLU A 170 4.00 12.41 -17.98
C GLU A 170 2.51 12.76 -17.99
N GLU A 171 1.76 12.37 -16.97
CA GLU A 171 0.32 12.63 -16.81
C GLU A 171 -0.02 14.09 -16.44
N CYS A 172 0.97 14.93 -16.18
CA CYS A 172 0.71 16.32 -15.79
C CYS A 172 0.21 17.14 -17.00
N PRO A 173 -1.06 17.60 -16.98
CA PRO A 173 -1.58 18.42 -18.09
C PRO A 173 -1.01 19.85 -18.07
N GLY A 174 -0.67 20.33 -16.89
CA GLY A 174 -0.17 21.69 -16.67
C GLY A 174 -1.14 22.79 -17.13
N LYS A 175 -0.68 24.02 -17.08
CA LYS A 175 -1.42 25.20 -17.49
C LYS A 175 -1.04 25.58 -18.92
N GLY A 176 -2.02 25.57 -19.83
CA GLY A 176 -1.77 25.89 -21.24
C GLY A 176 -0.74 24.96 -21.91
N GLY A 177 -0.72 23.69 -21.52
CA GLY A 177 0.22 22.68 -22.03
C GLY A 177 1.62 22.73 -21.44
N LYS A 178 1.92 23.65 -20.49
CA LYS A 178 3.18 23.69 -19.76
C LYS A 178 3.05 22.85 -18.50
N LYS A 179 3.80 21.74 -18.44
CA LYS A 179 3.77 20.82 -17.29
C LYS A 179 4.18 21.53 -15.99
N ALA A 180 3.52 21.16 -14.90
CA ALA A 180 3.86 21.64 -13.56
C ALA A 180 4.86 20.73 -12.83
N LEU A 181 5.30 19.66 -13.47
CA LEU A 181 6.30 18.73 -12.95
C LEU A 181 7.36 18.50 -14.00
N GLU A 182 8.62 18.64 -13.57
CA GLU A 182 9.80 18.34 -14.36
C GLU A 182 10.66 17.33 -13.60
N MET A 183 11.22 16.35 -14.32
CA MET A 183 12.15 15.39 -13.72
C MET A 183 13.54 16.01 -13.64
N VAL A 184 14.05 16.17 -12.43
CA VAL A 184 15.38 16.73 -12.14
C VAL A 184 16.24 15.74 -11.37
N ASP A 185 17.55 15.95 -11.30
CA ASP A 185 18.45 15.11 -10.50
C ASP A 185 17.97 15.07 -9.03
N VAL A 186 17.98 13.89 -8.43
CA VAL A 186 17.48 13.69 -7.06
C VAL A 186 18.21 14.59 -6.04
N ASN A 187 19.50 14.88 -6.26
CA ASN A 187 20.30 15.70 -5.36
C ASN A 187 19.80 17.14 -5.29
N GLU A 188 19.09 17.64 -6.33
CA GLU A 188 18.47 18.97 -6.27
C GLU A 188 17.30 19.07 -5.30
N GLU A 189 16.63 17.92 -5.02
CA GLU A 189 15.38 17.90 -4.24
C GLU A 189 15.53 17.17 -2.90
N LEU A 190 16.63 16.45 -2.61
CA LEU A 190 16.79 15.66 -1.38
C LEU A 190 16.58 16.51 -0.10
N GLU A 191 17.02 17.76 -0.08
CA GLU A 191 16.81 18.65 1.07
C GLU A 191 15.33 18.96 1.34
N ASN A 192 14.44 18.71 0.38
CA ASN A 192 12.98 18.87 0.52
C ASN A 192 12.31 17.66 1.18
N GLU A 193 13.07 16.61 1.51
CA GLU A 193 12.53 15.45 2.24
C GLU A 193 11.96 15.84 3.61
N VAL A 194 12.57 16.80 4.30
CA VAL A 194 12.07 17.32 5.58
C VAL A 194 10.66 17.93 5.47
N LEU A 195 10.30 18.46 4.30
CA LEU A 195 8.95 18.96 4.02
C LEU A 195 7.96 17.82 3.83
N ALA A 196 8.41 16.70 3.23
CA ALA A 196 7.57 15.51 3.09
C ALA A 196 7.33 14.85 4.46
N ASP A 197 8.33 14.76 5.31
CA ASP A 197 8.17 14.31 6.69
C ASP A 197 7.13 15.16 7.41
N TYR A 198 7.30 16.48 7.40
CA TYR A 198 6.36 17.43 8.02
C TYR A 198 4.93 17.28 7.46
N MET A 199 4.77 17.38 6.13
CA MET A 199 3.44 17.44 5.51
C MET A 199 2.70 16.09 5.48
N PHE A 200 3.42 14.98 5.47
CA PHE A 200 2.79 13.65 5.35
C PHE A 200 2.67 12.91 6.67
N LYS A 201 3.47 13.29 7.70
CA LYS A 201 3.53 12.59 8.97
C LYS A 201 3.09 13.44 10.15
N ASP A 202 3.43 14.74 10.16
CA ASP A 202 3.13 15.62 11.30
C ASP A 202 1.79 16.35 11.14
N LEU A 203 1.33 16.58 9.89
CA LEU A 203 0.06 17.24 9.62
C LEU A 203 -1.07 16.24 9.39
N GLU A 204 -2.25 16.55 9.94
CA GLU A 204 -3.47 15.83 9.62
C GLU A 204 -3.98 16.19 8.21
N PRO A 205 -4.33 15.18 7.37
CA PRO A 205 -4.89 15.42 6.05
C PRO A 205 -6.23 16.14 6.12
N LYS A 206 -6.39 17.20 5.33
CA LYS A 206 -7.65 17.95 5.23
C LYS A 206 -8.59 17.31 4.20
N THR A 207 -9.34 16.31 4.63
CA THR A 207 -10.09 15.36 3.78
C THR A 207 -11.49 15.80 3.39
N THR A 208 -12.04 16.85 4.04
CA THR A 208 -13.48 17.20 3.95
C THR A 208 -13.80 18.26 2.90
N TYR A 209 -12.80 18.87 2.27
CA TYR A 209 -12.99 20.02 1.37
C TYR A 209 -13.38 19.65 -0.06
N TYR A 210 -13.04 18.43 -0.51
CA TYR A 210 -13.34 17.97 -1.87
C TYR A 210 -14.08 16.65 -1.85
N PRO A 211 -15.02 16.42 -2.80
CA PRO A 211 -15.72 15.13 -2.90
C PRO A 211 -14.75 13.97 -3.13
N THR A 212 -14.77 12.99 -2.25
CA THR A 212 -13.83 11.84 -2.27
C THR A 212 -14.04 10.88 -3.44
N ASN A 213 -15.19 10.96 -4.12
CA ASN A 213 -15.51 10.20 -5.33
C ASN A 213 -14.97 10.85 -6.63
N THR A 214 -14.08 11.83 -6.51
CA THR A 214 -13.38 12.47 -7.63
C THR A 214 -11.89 12.17 -7.57
N VAL A 215 -11.20 12.23 -8.72
CA VAL A 215 -9.73 12.08 -8.78
C VAL A 215 -9.06 13.05 -7.81
N LYS A 216 -9.40 14.34 -7.88
CA LYS A 216 -8.83 15.36 -6.99
C LYS A 216 -9.09 15.04 -5.52
N GLY A 217 -10.35 14.82 -5.15
CA GLY A 217 -10.76 14.67 -3.75
C GLY A 217 -10.21 13.41 -3.11
N SER A 218 -10.15 12.29 -3.83
CA SER A 218 -9.58 11.04 -3.33
C SER A 218 -8.12 11.17 -2.91
N GLN A 219 -7.35 12.06 -3.54
CA GLN A 219 -5.92 12.22 -3.27
C GLN A 219 -5.62 13.09 -2.03
N PHE A 220 -6.62 13.75 -1.44
CA PHE A 220 -6.50 14.37 -0.12
C PHE A 220 -6.77 13.39 1.02
N LEU A 221 -7.26 12.18 0.73
CA LEU A 221 -7.38 11.12 1.73
C LEU A 221 -6.00 10.58 2.08
N LYS A 222 -5.85 10.17 3.35
CA LYS A 222 -4.63 9.48 3.80
C LYS A 222 -4.45 8.18 3.00
N PRO A 223 -3.30 7.94 2.37
CA PRO A 223 -3.01 6.64 1.82
C PRO A 223 -2.66 5.68 2.96
N TYR A 224 -3.39 4.56 3.07
CA TYR A 224 -3.05 3.49 4.00
C TYR A 224 -2.11 2.44 3.38
N PHE A 225 -1.61 2.75 2.18
CA PHE A 225 -0.62 2.00 1.44
C PHE A 225 0.36 2.99 0.79
N GLU A 226 1.63 2.95 1.20
CA GLU A 226 2.66 3.88 0.75
C GLU A 226 4.04 3.22 0.70
N VAL A 227 4.93 3.71 -0.17
CA VAL A 227 6.34 3.29 -0.28
C VAL A 227 6.48 1.77 -0.32
N SER A 228 5.67 1.14 -1.17
CA SER A 228 5.68 -0.31 -1.35
C SER A 228 6.92 -0.79 -2.11
N GLY A 229 7.13 -2.12 -2.13
CA GLY A 229 8.14 -2.78 -2.96
C GLY A 229 7.75 -2.92 -4.44
N ALA A 230 6.72 -2.22 -4.93
CA ALA A 230 6.30 -2.27 -6.31
C ALA A 230 7.35 -1.67 -7.27
N CYS A 231 7.38 -2.17 -8.50
CA CYS A 231 8.25 -1.68 -9.55
C CYS A 231 8.03 -0.19 -9.85
N PRO A 232 9.05 0.55 -10.32
CA PRO A 232 8.86 1.88 -10.87
C PRO A 232 7.82 1.86 -12.00
N GLY A 233 6.76 2.68 -11.87
CA GLY A 233 5.68 2.71 -12.86
C GLY A 233 4.72 1.52 -12.82
N CYS A 234 4.67 0.77 -11.73
CA CYS A 234 3.74 -0.35 -11.56
C CYS A 234 2.30 0.06 -11.88
N GLY A 235 1.62 -0.71 -12.74
CA GLY A 235 0.24 -0.46 -13.12
C GLY A 235 -0.80 -0.92 -12.08
N GLU A 236 -0.42 -1.81 -11.16
CA GLU A 236 -1.31 -2.36 -10.12
C GLU A 236 -1.35 -1.49 -8.86
N ALA A 237 -0.20 -1.04 -8.37
CA ALA A 237 -0.07 -0.35 -7.09
C ALA A 237 -0.90 0.94 -6.96
N PRO A 238 -1.15 1.76 -8.01
CA PRO A 238 -2.06 2.91 -7.91
C PRO A 238 -3.49 2.53 -7.55
N TYR A 239 -3.99 1.39 -8.04
CA TYR A 239 -5.33 0.89 -7.68
C TYR A 239 -5.38 0.45 -6.22
N TYR A 240 -4.35 -0.27 -5.77
CA TYR A 240 -4.24 -0.69 -4.38
C TYR A 240 -4.19 0.51 -3.43
N LYS A 241 -3.40 1.52 -3.78
CA LYS A 241 -3.34 2.81 -3.06
C LYS A 241 -4.73 3.46 -2.99
N LEU A 242 -5.41 3.62 -4.13
CA LEU A 242 -6.72 4.25 -4.19
C LEU A 242 -7.75 3.53 -3.33
N VAL A 243 -7.82 2.20 -3.43
CA VAL A 243 -8.71 1.38 -2.61
C VAL A 243 -8.39 1.56 -1.13
N SER A 244 -7.10 1.60 -0.77
CA SER A 244 -6.68 1.87 0.62
C SER A 244 -7.06 3.27 1.10
N GLN A 245 -7.01 4.29 0.24
CA GLN A 245 -7.45 5.65 0.57
C GLN A 245 -8.95 5.71 0.86
N LEU A 246 -9.76 4.97 0.08
CA LEU A 246 -11.21 4.99 0.20
C LEU A 246 -11.76 4.12 1.32
N PHE A 247 -11.12 2.99 1.63
CA PHE A 247 -11.66 1.95 2.50
C PHE A 247 -10.68 1.47 3.59
N GLY A 248 -9.43 1.92 3.57
CA GLY A 248 -8.31 1.34 4.34
C GLY A 248 -8.52 1.27 5.85
N ARG A 249 -9.29 2.18 6.45
CA ARG A 249 -9.57 2.18 7.89
C ARG A 249 -10.23 0.88 8.37
N ASP A 250 -11.10 0.30 7.53
CA ASP A 250 -11.94 -0.85 7.89
C ASP A 250 -11.70 -2.06 6.99
N MET A 251 -10.54 -2.11 6.34
CA MET A 251 -10.23 -3.07 5.30
C MET A 251 -9.51 -4.29 5.87
N LEU A 252 -10.09 -5.49 5.66
CA LEU A 252 -9.43 -6.78 5.86
C LEU A 252 -9.09 -7.38 4.50
N VAL A 253 -7.84 -7.74 4.27
CA VAL A 253 -7.37 -8.20 2.97
C VAL A 253 -6.84 -9.63 3.03
N ALA A 254 -7.41 -10.49 2.19
CA ALA A 254 -6.85 -11.78 1.80
C ALA A 254 -6.19 -11.62 0.43
N ASN A 255 -4.87 -11.72 0.34
CA ASN A 255 -4.11 -11.49 -0.89
C ASN A 255 -3.53 -12.79 -1.42
N ALA A 256 -3.77 -13.08 -2.70
CA ALA A 256 -3.16 -14.21 -3.38
C ALA A 256 -1.67 -13.99 -3.62
N THR A 257 -0.89 -15.07 -3.63
CA THR A 257 0.51 -15.04 -4.05
C THR A 257 0.65 -14.49 -5.47
N GLY A 258 1.60 -13.60 -5.68
CA GLY A 258 1.85 -12.91 -6.96
C GLY A 258 2.48 -11.53 -6.73
N CYS A 259 2.41 -10.64 -7.72
CA CYS A 259 2.98 -9.28 -7.61
C CYS A 259 2.40 -8.52 -6.42
N SER A 260 1.07 -8.54 -6.25
CA SER A 260 0.44 -7.81 -5.15
C SER A 260 0.86 -8.32 -3.78
N MET A 261 1.07 -9.63 -3.60
CA MET A 261 1.63 -10.16 -2.37
C MET A 261 3.07 -9.68 -2.15
N ILE A 262 3.90 -9.70 -3.19
CA ILE A 262 5.32 -9.29 -3.08
C ILE A 262 5.44 -7.83 -2.66
N TYR A 263 4.74 -6.90 -3.32
CA TYR A 263 4.88 -5.49 -3.00
C TYR A 263 4.11 -5.07 -1.72
N CYS A 264 3.16 -5.87 -1.26
CA CYS A 264 2.46 -5.65 0.02
C CYS A 264 3.19 -6.24 1.23
N SER A 265 4.04 -7.25 1.04
CA SER A 265 4.74 -7.97 2.12
C SER A 265 6.25 -7.74 2.14
N SER A 266 6.71 -6.55 1.78
CA SER A 266 8.14 -6.22 1.71
C SER A 266 8.81 -6.27 3.10
N ALA A 267 8.86 -7.47 3.70
CA ALA A 267 9.49 -7.67 5.00
C ALA A 267 10.98 -7.24 4.97
N PRO A 268 11.47 -6.62 6.03
CA PRO A 268 10.90 -6.42 7.38
C PRO A 268 9.94 -5.24 7.52
N SER A 269 9.78 -4.40 6.50
CA SER A 269 8.84 -3.29 6.50
C SER A 269 7.61 -3.61 5.65
N THR A 270 6.44 -3.19 6.09
CA THR A 270 5.21 -3.29 5.33
C THR A 270 4.80 -1.91 4.81
N PRO A 271 4.22 -1.81 3.60
CA PRO A 271 3.75 -0.54 3.06
C PRO A 271 2.46 -0.03 3.71
N PHE A 272 1.88 -0.79 4.64
CA PHE A 272 0.64 -0.41 5.29
C PHE A 272 0.84 0.60 6.39
N VAL A 273 -0.15 1.51 6.51
CA VAL A 273 -0.14 2.65 7.41
C VAL A 273 -1.35 2.58 8.33
N LYS A 274 -1.18 2.99 9.58
CA LYS A 274 -2.26 3.27 10.52
C LYS A 274 -2.42 4.77 10.70
N ASP A 275 -3.65 5.21 10.95
CA ASP A 275 -3.93 6.58 11.36
C ASP A 275 -3.64 6.79 12.86
N ASN A 276 -3.92 8.01 13.35
CA ASN A 276 -3.67 8.36 14.75
C ASN A 276 -4.60 7.64 15.74
N ASN A 277 -5.68 7.02 15.24
CA ASN A 277 -6.57 6.16 16.03
C ASN A 277 -6.12 4.70 16.05
N GLY A 278 -5.03 4.37 15.34
CA GLY A 278 -4.53 3.01 15.20
C GLY A 278 -5.31 2.18 14.17
N GLU A 279 -6.18 2.81 13.36
CA GLU A 279 -6.97 2.16 12.32
C GLU A 279 -6.18 2.12 11.00
N GLY A 280 -6.37 1.05 10.23
CA GLY A 280 -5.69 0.85 8.95
C GLY A 280 -5.96 -0.53 8.38
N VAL A 281 -5.35 -0.84 7.25
CA VAL A 281 -5.52 -2.11 6.56
C VAL A 281 -4.94 -3.25 7.40
N ALA A 282 -5.74 -4.28 7.66
CA ALA A 282 -5.26 -5.58 8.13
C ALA A 282 -5.11 -6.49 6.92
N TRP A 283 -3.86 -6.83 6.61
CA TRP A 283 -3.48 -7.58 5.42
C TRP A 283 -2.84 -8.91 5.79
N ALA A 284 -3.26 -9.95 5.09
CA ALA A 284 -2.62 -11.25 5.14
C ALA A 284 -2.62 -11.87 3.74
N ASN A 285 -1.65 -12.74 3.47
CA ASN A 285 -1.64 -13.51 2.23
C ASN A 285 -1.95 -14.98 2.49
N SER A 286 -2.48 -15.62 1.47
CA SER A 286 -2.66 -17.05 1.38
C SER A 286 -1.90 -17.61 0.18
N LEU A 287 -1.94 -18.93 0.00
CA LEU A 287 -1.35 -19.58 -1.16
C LEU A 287 -2.04 -19.11 -2.46
N PHE A 288 -1.37 -19.35 -3.56
CA PHE A 288 -1.85 -18.92 -4.87
C PHE A 288 -3.21 -19.56 -5.23
N GLU A 289 -3.40 -20.81 -4.86
CA GLU A 289 -4.57 -21.61 -5.19
C GLU A 289 -5.77 -21.44 -4.25
N ASP A 290 -5.57 -21.04 -2.98
CA ASP A 290 -6.61 -21.09 -1.93
C ASP A 290 -7.06 -19.73 -1.40
N ASN A 291 -6.64 -18.64 -2.03
CA ASN A 291 -6.90 -17.29 -1.51
C ASN A 291 -8.38 -16.91 -1.49
N ALA A 292 -9.17 -17.42 -2.43
CA ALA A 292 -10.61 -17.17 -2.44
C ALA A 292 -11.28 -17.75 -1.20
N GLU A 293 -10.95 -19.01 -0.86
CA GLU A 293 -11.44 -19.72 0.31
C GLU A 293 -10.96 -19.10 1.61
N TYR A 294 -9.73 -18.62 1.64
CA TYR A 294 -9.17 -17.88 2.79
C TYR A 294 -9.96 -16.61 3.07
N GLY A 295 -10.20 -15.79 2.04
CA GLY A 295 -11.00 -14.58 2.16
C GLY A 295 -12.48 -14.86 2.48
N TYR A 296 -13.03 -15.96 1.97
CA TYR A 296 -14.34 -16.45 2.34
C TYR A 296 -14.44 -16.78 3.83
N GLY A 297 -13.43 -17.49 4.35
CA GLY A 297 -13.34 -17.79 5.79
C GLY A 297 -13.28 -16.52 6.64
N MET A 298 -12.51 -15.50 6.21
CA MET A 298 -12.48 -14.18 6.87
C MET A 298 -13.88 -13.54 6.91
N ALA A 299 -14.63 -13.59 5.79
CA ALA A 299 -15.96 -13.01 5.72
C ALA A 299 -16.97 -13.72 6.63
N ILE A 300 -16.92 -15.06 6.67
CA ILE A 300 -17.76 -15.85 7.60
C ILE A 300 -17.44 -15.49 9.04
N ALA A 301 -16.15 -15.39 9.40
CA ALA A 301 -15.74 -15.02 10.75
C ALA A 301 -16.21 -13.60 11.12
N GLN A 302 -16.13 -12.66 10.20
CA GLN A 302 -16.59 -11.28 10.41
C GLN A 302 -18.12 -11.22 10.59
N ASN A 303 -18.87 -11.90 9.72
CA ASN A 303 -20.34 -12.00 9.84
C ASN A 303 -20.77 -12.63 11.18
N TYR A 304 -20.03 -13.64 11.63
CA TYR A 304 -20.31 -14.25 12.95
C TYR A 304 -20.10 -13.25 14.09
N LYS A 305 -18.99 -12.50 14.07
CA LYS A 305 -18.71 -11.47 15.09
C LYS A 305 -19.78 -10.37 15.10
N GLU A 306 -20.14 -9.84 13.93
CA GLU A 306 -21.20 -8.83 13.81
C GLU A 306 -22.55 -9.35 14.34
N SER A 307 -22.93 -10.56 13.98
CA SER A 307 -24.15 -11.20 14.45
C SER A 307 -24.13 -11.42 15.97
N LYS A 308 -22.98 -11.80 16.52
CA LYS A 308 -22.80 -12.00 17.96
C LYS A 308 -22.90 -10.68 18.72
N ILE A 309 -22.25 -9.61 18.25
CA ILE A 309 -22.33 -8.25 18.80
C ILE A 309 -23.80 -7.80 18.85
N LEU A 310 -24.51 -7.87 17.72
CA LEU A 310 -25.91 -7.47 17.65
C LEU A 310 -26.79 -8.31 18.57
N SER A 311 -26.62 -9.63 18.61
CA SER A 311 -27.38 -10.53 19.50
C SER A 311 -27.21 -10.17 20.98
N ILE A 312 -25.99 -9.85 21.42
CA ILE A 312 -25.73 -9.44 22.80
C ILE A 312 -26.43 -8.11 23.10
N MET A 313 -26.33 -7.14 22.20
CA MET A 313 -26.93 -5.82 22.36
C MET A 313 -28.49 -5.91 22.40
N GLU A 314 -29.09 -6.62 21.45
CA GLU A 314 -30.53 -6.81 21.35
C GLU A 314 -31.12 -7.51 22.59
N ALA A 315 -30.41 -8.50 23.12
CA ALA A 315 -30.82 -9.22 24.32
C ALA A 315 -30.73 -8.37 25.60
N ASN A 316 -30.04 -7.22 25.56
CA ASN A 316 -29.79 -6.38 26.74
C ASN A 316 -30.25 -4.93 26.57
N LEU A 317 -31.28 -4.66 25.74
CA LEU A 317 -31.82 -3.32 25.50
C LEU A 317 -32.48 -2.68 26.77
N ASP A 318 -32.87 -3.48 27.72
CA ASP A 318 -33.45 -3.03 28.99
C ASP A 318 -32.38 -2.89 30.09
N SER A 319 -31.11 -3.13 29.79
CA SER A 319 -30.00 -2.97 30.74
C SER A 319 -29.57 -1.51 30.89
N ASP A 320 -28.64 -1.27 31.81
CA ASP A 320 -27.92 0.01 31.99
C ASP A 320 -27.13 0.47 30.73
N CYS A 321 -26.86 -0.43 29.77
CA CYS A 321 -26.26 -0.13 28.48
C CYS A 321 -27.27 0.12 27.34
N GLY A 322 -28.59 -0.05 27.59
CA GLY A 322 -29.62 -0.11 26.55
C GLY A 322 -29.69 1.10 25.65
N GLU A 323 -29.50 2.31 26.15
CA GLU A 323 -29.54 3.53 25.32
C GLU A 323 -28.35 3.60 24.33
N SER A 324 -27.15 3.23 24.76
CA SER A 324 -25.98 3.17 23.84
C SER A 324 -26.15 2.05 22.79
N PHE A 325 -26.75 0.92 23.16
CA PHE A 325 -27.03 -0.19 22.23
C PHE A 325 -28.07 0.19 21.19
N LYS A 326 -29.15 0.88 21.56
CA LYS A 326 -30.16 1.38 20.62
C LYS A 326 -29.52 2.33 19.56
N LYS A 327 -28.65 3.22 20.00
CA LYS A 327 -27.94 4.14 19.10
C LYS A 327 -27.04 3.36 18.12
N TYR A 328 -26.27 2.39 18.62
CA TYR A 328 -25.40 1.56 17.79
C TYR A 328 -26.20 0.74 16.78
N ILE A 329 -27.28 0.08 17.20
CA ILE A 329 -28.14 -0.71 16.30
C ILE A 329 -28.78 0.19 15.24
N ALA A 330 -29.18 1.42 15.60
CA ALA A 330 -29.71 2.40 14.64
C ALA A 330 -28.69 2.86 13.60
N ALA A 331 -27.39 2.77 13.89
CA ALA A 331 -26.34 3.05 12.92
C ALA A 331 -26.33 2.04 11.75
N GLY A 332 -26.82 0.82 11.95
CA GLY A 332 -26.88 -0.24 10.95
C GLY A 332 -25.50 -0.48 10.34
N ASN A 333 -25.41 -0.55 9.01
CA ASN A 333 -24.16 -0.78 8.27
C ASN A 333 -23.36 0.50 7.98
N ASN A 334 -23.73 1.63 8.59
CA ASN A 334 -22.99 2.89 8.41
C ASN A 334 -21.80 2.92 9.39
N ARG A 335 -20.59 2.65 8.87
CA ARG A 335 -19.35 2.58 9.65
C ARG A 335 -19.01 3.87 10.39
N ASP A 336 -19.26 5.03 9.79
CA ASP A 336 -18.98 6.31 10.45
C ASP A 336 -19.97 6.55 11.62
N ALA A 337 -21.22 6.15 11.46
CA ALA A 337 -22.20 6.20 12.53
C ALA A 337 -21.89 5.19 13.63
N GLN A 338 -21.48 3.96 13.29
CA GLN A 338 -20.99 2.97 14.25
C GLN A 338 -19.80 3.54 15.04
N ARG A 339 -18.79 4.07 14.35
CA ARG A 339 -17.59 4.66 14.97
C ARG A 339 -17.92 5.76 15.95
N ALA A 340 -18.90 6.60 15.64
CA ALA A 340 -19.36 7.65 16.55
C ALA A 340 -20.01 7.12 17.83
N CYS A 341 -20.45 5.86 17.86
CA CYS A 341 -21.08 5.22 19.01
C CYS A 341 -20.12 4.37 19.85
N VAL A 342 -18.94 4.00 19.31
CA VAL A 342 -18.04 3.00 19.94
C VAL A 342 -17.64 3.41 21.34
N ASP A 343 -17.17 4.63 21.56
CA ASP A 343 -16.69 5.09 22.86
C ASP A 343 -17.81 5.06 23.92
N GLU A 344 -19.04 5.46 23.54
CA GLU A 344 -20.22 5.42 24.41
C GLU A 344 -20.57 3.98 24.77
N VAL A 345 -20.59 3.07 23.80
CA VAL A 345 -20.85 1.63 24.00
C VAL A 345 -19.81 1.03 24.94
N VAL A 346 -18.53 1.24 24.64
CA VAL A 346 -17.42 0.67 25.42
C VAL A 346 -17.42 1.21 26.86
N ALA A 347 -17.68 2.51 27.05
CA ALA A 347 -17.76 3.11 28.37
C ALA A 347 -18.96 2.55 29.18
N ALA A 348 -20.13 2.43 28.55
CA ALA A 348 -21.31 1.84 29.17
C ALA A 348 -21.06 0.38 29.58
N VAL A 349 -20.49 -0.43 28.68
CA VAL A 349 -20.18 -1.83 28.97
C VAL A 349 -19.10 -1.95 30.07
N LYS A 350 -18.08 -1.12 30.09
CA LYS A 350 -17.05 -1.11 31.15
C LYS A 350 -17.65 -0.74 32.52
N ALA A 351 -18.62 0.14 32.58
CA ALA A 351 -19.29 0.56 33.81
C ALA A 351 -20.35 -0.45 34.31
N SER A 352 -20.95 -1.23 33.41
CA SER A 352 -22.03 -2.19 33.77
C SER A 352 -21.55 -3.29 34.70
N SER A 353 -22.41 -3.75 35.59
CA SER A 353 -22.20 -4.95 36.40
C SER A 353 -22.76 -6.23 35.78
N ASN A 354 -23.43 -6.12 34.62
CA ASN A 354 -24.04 -7.26 33.94
C ASN A 354 -22.94 -8.07 33.17
N PRO A 355 -22.68 -9.34 33.57
CA PRO A 355 -21.66 -10.15 32.91
C PRO A 355 -21.97 -10.45 31.43
N ALA A 356 -23.28 -10.49 31.05
CA ALA A 356 -23.70 -10.77 29.68
C ALA A 356 -23.23 -9.67 28.68
N VAL A 357 -23.25 -8.39 29.13
CA VAL A 357 -22.78 -7.30 28.25
C VAL A 357 -21.25 -7.18 28.24
N LYS A 358 -20.55 -7.68 29.27
CA LYS A 358 -19.08 -7.67 29.33
C LYS A 358 -18.41 -8.48 28.22
N GLU A 359 -19.09 -9.48 27.68
CA GLU A 359 -18.63 -10.24 26.54
C GLU A 359 -18.33 -9.34 25.32
N LEU A 360 -19.02 -8.20 25.18
CA LEU A 360 -18.77 -7.24 24.10
C LEU A 360 -17.35 -6.66 24.11
N LEU A 361 -16.65 -6.65 25.25
CA LEU A 361 -15.27 -6.16 25.32
C LEU A 361 -14.29 -7.07 24.56
N GLU A 362 -14.62 -8.34 24.32
CA GLU A 362 -13.85 -9.24 23.48
C GLU A 362 -13.92 -8.84 22.00
N PHE A 363 -14.98 -8.12 21.63
CA PHE A 363 -15.25 -7.63 20.28
C PHE A 363 -14.99 -6.12 20.11
N GLU A 364 -14.33 -5.45 21.07
CA GLU A 364 -14.12 -3.99 21.04
C GLU A 364 -13.58 -3.49 19.70
N ARG A 365 -12.65 -4.26 19.07
CA ARG A 365 -12.05 -3.94 17.77
C ARG A 365 -12.98 -4.22 16.58
N ASP A 366 -14.03 -4.99 16.77
CA ASP A 366 -15.00 -5.41 15.75
C ASP A 366 -16.32 -4.61 15.84
N LEU A 367 -16.43 -3.65 16.78
CA LEU A 367 -17.62 -2.78 16.92
C LEU A 367 -17.82 -1.85 15.71
N VAL A 368 -16.80 -1.59 14.92
CA VAL A 368 -16.96 -0.99 13.58
C VAL A 368 -16.85 -2.10 12.55
N SER A 369 -17.90 -2.29 11.77
CA SER A 369 -17.97 -3.33 10.73
C SER A 369 -16.79 -3.24 9.76
N LYS A 370 -16.22 -4.39 9.41
CA LYS A 370 -15.09 -4.47 8.49
C LYS A 370 -15.54 -4.78 7.06
N SER A 371 -14.74 -4.38 6.08
CA SER A 371 -14.89 -4.79 4.69
C SER A 371 -13.85 -5.84 4.34
N VAL A 372 -14.28 -7.00 3.90
CA VAL A 372 -13.39 -8.07 3.47
C VAL A 372 -13.11 -7.94 1.97
N TRP A 373 -11.83 -7.98 1.63
CA TRP A 373 -11.33 -7.86 0.25
C TRP A 373 -10.49 -9.07 -0.09
N ILE A 374 -10.83 -9.71 -1.19
CA ILE A 374 -10.07 -10.81 -1.78
C ILE A 374 -9.33 -10.23 -2.99
N VAL A 375 -8.01 -10.21 -2.94
CA VAL A 375 -7.17 -9.52 -3.93
C VAL A 375 -6.18 -10.50 -4.57
N GLY A 376 -6.00 -10.40 -5.88
CA GLY A 376 -5.00 -11.17 -6.61
C GLY A 376 -4.94 -10.81 -8.08
N GLY A 377 -4.00 -11.40 -8.80
CA GLY A 377 -3.83 -11.22 -10.24
C GLY A 377 -4.77 -12.11 -11.07
N ASP A 378 -4.71 -11.93 -12.39
CA ASP A 378 -5.48 -12.71 -13.37
C ASP A 378 -5.15 -14.22 -13.34
N GLY A 379 -3.88 -14.58 -13.16
CA GLY A 379 -3.49 -15.98 -13.02
C GLY A 379 -4.12 -16.67 -11.80
N TRP A 380 -4.31 -15.95 -10.70
CA TRP A 380 -5.12 -16.45 -9.58
C TRP A 380 -6.60 -16.53 -9.96
N ALA A 381 -7.19 -15.43 -10.39
CA ALA A 381 -8.64 -15.30 -10.53
C ALA A 381 -9.22 -16.19 -11.65
N TYR A 382 -8.50 -16.32 -12.78
CA TYR A 382 -9.03 -16.99 -13.97
C TYR A 382 -8.43 -18.39 -14.23
N ASP A 383 -7.32 -18.71 -13.57
CA ASP A 383 -6.63 -20.00 -13.74
C ASP A 383 -6.67 -20.81 -12.45
N ILE A 384 -5.65 -20.71 -11.61
CA ILE A 384 -5.43 -21.65 -10.50
C ILE A 384 -6.45 -21.50 -9.37
N GLY A 385 -6.88 -20.29 -9.06
CA GLY A 385 -7.83 -19.99 -7.97
C GLY A 385 -9.29 -19.90 -8.43
N TYR A 386 -9.58 -20.13 -9.73
CA TYR A 386 -10.92 -19.93 -10.30
C TYR A 386 -12.00 -20.76 -9.60
N GLY A 387 -11.72 -22.03 -9.30
CA GLY A 387 -12.72 -22.91 -8.66
C GLY A 387 -13.17 -22.41 -7.29
N GLY A 388 -12.24 -21.91 -6.46
CA GLY A 388 -12.57 -21.30 -5.18
C GLY A 388 -13.30 -19.97 -5.34
N LEU A 389 -12.87 -19.13 -6.28
CA LEU A 389 -13.51 -17.85 -6.57
C LEU A 389 -14.95 -18.04 -7.06
N ASP A 390 -15.19 -19.00 -7.97
CA ASP A 390 -16.53 -19.36 -8.45
C ASP A 390 -17.44 -19.77 -7.29
N HIS A 391 -16.94 -20.58 -6.38
CA HIS A 391 -17.67 -21.00 -5.18
C HIS A 391 -18.02 -19.80 -4.28
N VAL A 392 -17.09 -18.90 -4.03
CA VAL A 392 -17.32 -17.69 -3.21
C VAL A 392 -18.41 -16.82 -3.82
N LEU A 393 -18.35 -16.59 -5.15
CA LEU A 393 -19.37 -15.81 -5.87
C LEU A 393 -20.73 -16.48 -5.84
N ALA A 394 -20.78 -17.82 -6.01
CA ALA A 394 -22.02 -18.60 -5.98
C ALA A 394 -22.73 -18.54 -4.61
N ASN A 395 -21.97 -18.38 -3.51
CA ASN A 395 -22.53 -18.29 -2.15
C ASN A 395 -23.02 -16.88 -1.76
N ASN A 396 -22.86 -15.88 -2.64
CA ASN A 396 -23.35 -14.53 -2.42
C ASN A 396 -22.95 -13.93 -1.05
N VAL A 397 -21.70 -14.14 -0.66
CA VAL A 397 -21.13 -13.62 0.60
C VAL A 397 -20.77 -12.15 0.44
N ASN A 398 -20.87 -11.37 1.52
CA ASN A 398 -20.49 -9.96 1.54
C ASN A 398 -18.96 -9.80 1.52
N VAL A 399 -18.38 -9.89 0.33
CA VAL A 399 -16.95 -9.69 0.06
C VAL A 399 -16.76 -8.78 -1.15
N ASN A 400 -15.62 -8.13 -1.20
CA ASN A 400 -15.16 -7.38 -2.36
C ASN A 400 -14.05 -8.18 -3.03
N VAL A 401 -14.14 -8.42 -4.32
CA VAL A 401 -13.11 -9.08 -5.11
C VAL A 401 -12.41 -8.04 -5.98
N LEU A 402 -11.10 -7.91 -5.85
CA LEU A 402 -10.28 -7.03 -6.68
C LEU A 402 -9.29 -7.88 -7.47
N VAL A 403 -9.55 -7.99 -8.77
CA VAL A 403 -8.62 -8.64 -9.71
C VAL A 403 -7.74 -7.57 -10.34
N LEU A 404 -6.43 -7.68 -10.11
CA LEU A 404 -5.41 -6.85 -10.73
C LEU A 404 -4.94 -7.56 -12.01
N ASP A 405 -5.70 -7.36 -13.08
CA ASP A 405 -5.52 -8.08 -14.34
C ASP A 405 -4.41 -7.43 -15.19
N THR A 406 -3.29 -8.14 -15.34
CA THR A 406 -2.14 -7.74 -16.16
C THR A 406 -2.04 -8.55 -17.45
N GLU A 407 -3.04 -9.39 -17.73
CA GLU A 407 -3.11 -10.30 -18.89
C GLU A 407 -1.98 -11.34 -18.96
N VAL A 408 -1.19 -11.48 -17.90
CA VAL A 408 -0.07 -12.45 -17.81
C VAL A 408 0.18 -12.85 -16.36
N TYR A 409 0.86 -13.98 -16.14
CA TYR A 409 1.50 -14.27 -14.85
C TYR A 409 2.71 -13.34 -14.68
N SER A 410 2.48 -12.11 -14.20
CA SER A 410 3.48 -11.05 -14.18
C SER A 410 4.64 -11.33 -13.21
N ASN A 411 4.34 -11.80 -11.99
CA ASN A 411 5.36 -12.05 -10.95
C ASN A 411 6.35 -13.15 -11.35
N THR A 412 5.88 -14.23 -11.97
CA THR A 412 6.72 -15.37 -12.39
C THR A 412 7.50 -15.11 -13.67
N GLY A 413 7.26 -13.98 -14.36
CA GLY A 413 8.04 -13.53 -15.50
C GLY A 413 7.29 -13.37 -16.82
N GLY A 414 5.96 -13.25 -16.80
CA GLY A 414 5.16 -12.89 -17.97
C GLY A 414 4.72 -14.09 -18.83
N GLN A 415 4.35 -15.20 -18.18
CA GLN A 415 3.72 -16.34 -18.86
C GLN A 415 2.27 -16.02 -19.23
N SER A 416 1.77 -16.65 -20.26
CA SER A 416 0.38 -16.52 -20.71
C SER A 416 -0.60 -17.02 -19.64
N SER A 417 -1.61 -16.21 -19.31
CA SER A 417 -2.77 -16.57 -18.48
C SER A 417 -4.01 -16.78 -19.34
N LYS A 418 -5.16 -17.12 -18.72
CA LYS A 418 -6.43 -17.18 -19.46
C LYS A 418 -6.89 -15.80 -19.94
N SER A 419 -6.53 -14.71 -19.25
CA SER A 419 -6.86 -13.35 -19.69
C SER A 419 -5.98 -12.86 -20.84
N SER A 420 -4.81 -13.48 -21.10
CA SER A 420 -3.98 -13.10 -22.24
C SER A 420 -4.75 -13.18 -23.53
N GLN A 421 -4.68 -12.15 -24.36
CA GLN A 421 -5.41 -12.11 -25.63
C GLN A 421 -4.86 -13.13 -26.63
N ALA A 422 -5.72 -13.59 -27.55
CA ALA A 422 -5.30 -14.45 -28.63
C ALA A 422 -4.21 -13.78 -29.45
N ALA A 423 -3.23 -14.57 -29.91
CA ALA A 423 -2.04 -14.14 -30.63
C ALA A 423 -1.04 -13.29 -29.84
N SER A 424 -1.30 -12.92 -28.57
CA SER A 424 -0.32 -12.21 -27.74
C SER A 424 0.92 -13.08 -27.47
N ILE A 425 2.08 -12.45 -27.53
CA ILE A 425 3.37 -13.09 -27.24
C ILE A 425 3.61 -13.02 -25.72
N ALA A 426 3.94 -14.16 -25.13
CA ALA A 426 4.28 -14.25 -23.71
C ALA A 426 5.46 -15.20 -23.51
N LYS A 427 5.98 -15.30 -22.29
CA LYS A 427 7.00 -16.30 -21.95
C LYS A 427 6.47 -17.70 -22.24
N PHE A 428 7.28 -18.51 -22.91
CA PHE A 428 6.96 -19.86 -23.43
C PHE A 428 5.82 -19.92 -24.47
N ALA A 429 5.32 -18.78 -24.92
CA ALA A 429 4.31 -18.63 -25.97
C ALA A 429 4.81 -17.66 -27.07
N ALA A 430 6.05 -17.85 -27.54
CA ALA A 430 6.68 -16.97 -28.53
C ALA A 430 5.98 -16.97 -29.91
N GLY A 431 5.22 -18.04 -30.23
CA GLY A 431 4.38 -18.11 -31.43
C GLY A 431 3.00 -17.47 -31.29
N GLY A 432 2.74 -16.82 -30.16
CA GLY A 432 1.43 -16.29 -29.79
C GLY A 432 0.55 -17.32 -29.06
N LYS A 433 -0.39 -16.80 -28.25
CA LYS A 433 -1.42 -17.60 -27.59
C LYS A 433 -2.42 -18.09 -28.61
N ALA A 434 -2.75 -19.39 -28.59
CA ALA A 434 -3.77 -20.00 -29.43
C ALA A 434 -5.19 -19.52 -29.05
#